data_76870f1fc5bfa684683a62604d2b2751
#
_entry.id   76870f1fc5bfa684683a62604d2b2751
#
_cell.length_a   1.000
_cell.length_b   1.000
_cell.length_c   1.000
_cell.angle_alpha   90.00
_cell.angle_beta   90.00
_cell.angle_gamma   90.00
#
_symmetry.space_group_name_H-M   'P 1'
#
loop_
_entity.id
_entity.type
_entity.pdbx_description
1 polymer ?
#
loop_
_entity_poly.entity_id
_entity_poly.type
_entity_poly.pdbx_seq_one_letter_code
_entity_poly.pdbx_strand_id
1 'polypeptide(L)'
;MSDEQVEAFLGDGVLVVENVLSADEVDRYCQGCSKTLASFGVDDQCWDKASGKALSCLSSTNGSGGVLDIFYPDWKMDLSMHPKFFAMTRQLWKAAYCHDGEAKEDLSKENQFKWHPYGKFDPNKGYVYIDRIGYRLPTKLSEEIGEMVNTSVKKKKQRALQRSLTPHLDCCPETIYKNAPKWRPIQSFISLTDNLEANTGGFEAARGFHLEFDEWSQHRPPTISSHKEKDGSKTEVSIPPACVGQYTHIRPKEDREIMDRVVHIPVKAGSAVFWDNRIPHANSYNHNGDHPRIVVYASFLPDVELNRSYIRNQLANWKIQRPPTDTWINVGENGDDAPDEINDIRASTYEFARLGRKLMGMDPW
;
A
#
# COMPACT_ATOMS: atom_id res chain seq x y z
N MET A 1 -10.32 19.66 -4.48
CA MET A 1 -11.48 18.82 -4.10
C MET A 1 -12.59 19.74 -3.63
N SER A 2 -13.86 19.31 -3.72
CA SER A 2 -14.98 20.04 -3.13
C SER A 2 -15.08 19.77 -1.62
N ASP A 3 -15.86 20.59 -0.93
CA ASP A 3 -16.09 20.40 0.53
C ASP A 3 -16.83 19.08 0.79
N GLU A 4 -17.76 18.69 -0.10
CA GLU A 4 -18.49 17.41 0.01
C GLU A 4 -17.54 16.20 -0.12
N GLN A 5 -16.50 16.29 -0.96
CA GLN A 5 -15.48 15.24 -1.05
C GLN A 5 -14.65 15.14 0.23
N VAL A 6 -14.33 16.27 0.84
CA VAL A 6 -13.61 16.29 2.12
C VAL A 6 -14.47 15.69 3.23
N GLU A 7 -15.73 16.10 3.33
CA GLU A 7 -16.69 15.55 4.31
C GLU A 7 -16.92 14.04 4.12
N ALA A 8 -17.03 13.58 2.85
CA ALA A 8 -17.12 12.16 2.54
C ALA A 8 -15.89 11.38 3.04
N PHE A 9 -14.67 11.94 2.88
CA PHE A 9 -13.47 11.32 3.42
C PHE A 9 -13.49 11.27 4.95
N LEU A 10 -13.93 12.34 5.62
CA LEU A 10 -14.00 12.37 7.08
C LEU A 10 -15.01 11.35 7.63
N GLY A 11 -16.11 11.12 6.94
CA GLY A 11 -17.12 10.14 7.33
C GLY A 11 -16.76 8.70 6.97
N ASP A 12 -16.32 8.48 5.73
CA ASP A 12 -16.08 7.14 5.17
C ASP A 12 -14.65 6.63 5.40
N GLY A 13 -13.68 7.53 5.60
CA GLY A 13 -12.26 7.20 5.62
C GLY A 13 -11.70 6.74 4.27
N VAL A 14 -12.51 6.79 3.21
CA VAL A 14 -12.16 6.39 1.83
C VAL A 14 -12.72 7.41 0.86
N LEU A 15 -11.92 7.86 -0.10
CA LEU A 15 -12.33 8.81 -1.13
C LEU A 15 -11.77 8.41 -2.49
N VAL A 16 -12.61 8.42 -3.52
CA VAL A 16 -12.20 8.33 -4.93
C VAL A 16 -12.36 9.71 -5.56
N VAL A 17 -11.29 10.22 -6.15
CA VAL A 17 -11.30 11.46 -6.93
C VAL A 17 -11.06 11.13 -8.39
N GLU A 18 -12.07 11.33 -9.22
CA GLU A 18 -12.00 11.05 -10.65
C GLU A 18 -11.23 12.16 -11.41
N ASN A 19 -10.73 11.81 -12.61
CA ASN A 19 -10.10 12.75 -13.55
C ASN A 19 -8.88 13.51 -12.98
N VAL A 20 -8.10 12.85 -12.12
CA VAL A 20 -6.83 13.40 -11.65
C VAL A 20 -5.81 13.45 -12.77
N LEU A 21 -5.77 12.39 -13.59
CA LEU A 21 -5.00 12.30 -14.82
C LEU A 21 -5.92 12.45 -16.03
N SER A 22 -5.41 13.07 -17.08
CA SER A 22 -6.02 13.02 -18.42
C SER A 22 -5.82 11.64 -19.06
N ALA A 23 -6.58 11.35 -20.13
CA ALA A 23 -6.42 10.11 -20.88
C ALA A 23 -4.99 9.96 -21.44
N ASP A 24 -4.42 11.04 -21.98
CA ASP A 24 -3.04 11.04 -22.51
C ASP A 24 -2.00 10.76 -21.41
N GLU A 25 -2.23 11.24 -20.19
CA GLU A 25 -1.36 10.92 -19.05
C GLU A 25 -1.49 9.46 -18.65
N VAL A 26 -2.71 8.92 -18.62
CA VAL A 26 -2.93 7.49 -18.34
C VAL A 26 -2.20 6.63 -19.37
N ASP A 27 -2.38 6.91 -20.65
CA ASP A 27 -1.72 6.16 -21.73
C ASP A 27 -0.18 6.23 -21.63
N ARG A 28 0.36 7.42 -21.36
CA ARG A 28 1.80 7.60 -21.16
C ARG A 28 2.34 6.78 -19.99
N TYR A 29 1.61 6.74 -18.88
CA TYR A 29 2.04 5.98 -17.71
C TYR A 29 1.85 4.47 -17.88
N CYS A 30 0.81 4.02 -18.58
CA CYS A 30 0.66 2.62 -18.99
C CYS A 30 1.83 2.17 -19.87
N GLN A 31 2.20 2.97 -20.88
CA GLN A 31 3.37 2.68 -21.74
C GLN A 31 4.67 2.64 -20.93
N GLY A 32 4.82 3.55 -19.96
CA GLY A 32 5.96 3.54 -19.01
C GLY A 32 6.03 2.25 -18.20
N CYS A 33 4.88 1.78 -17.72
CA CYS A 33 4.76 0.51 -16.99
C CYS A 33 5.17 -0.68 -17.87
N SER A 34 4.59 -0.82 -19.07
CA SER A 34 4.92 -1.91 -20.00
C SER A 34 6.40 -1.91 -20.40
N LYS A 35 6.98 -0.73 -20.69
CA LYS A 35 8.44 -0.63 -20.98
C LYS A 35 9.29 -1.06 -19.80
N THR A 36 8.87 -0.72 -18.58
CA THR A 36 9.59 -1.14 -17.37
C THR A 36 9.49 -2.64 -17.18
N LEU A 37 8.30 -3.24 -17.32
CA LEU A 37 8.12 -4.69 -17.25
C LEU A 37 8.97 -5.41 -18.28
N ALA A 38 8.98 -4.93 -19.53
CA ALA A 38 9.81 -5.47 -20.61
C ALA A 38 11.32 -5.41 -20.28
N SER A 39 11.80 -4.35 -19.63
CA SER A 39 13.19 -4.24 -19.20
C SER A 39 13.61 -5.28 -18.14
N PHE A 40 12.62 -5.82 -17.41
CA PHE A 40 12.80 -6.93 -16.48
C PHE A 40 12.54 -8.30 -17.11
N GLY A 41 12.29 -8.36 -18.43
CA GLY A 41 12.04 -9.60 -19.16
C GLY A 41 10.59 -10.10 -19.06
N VAL A 42 9.65 -9.24 -18.68
CA VAL A 42 8.22 -9.54 -18.71
C VAL A 42 7.63 -9.05 -20.04
N ASP A 43 7.17 -9.98 -20.87
CA ASP A 43 6.37 -9.68 -22.06
C ASP A 43 4.89 -9.75 -21.69
N ASP A 44 4.27 -8.57 -21.53
CA ASP A 44 2.86 -8.44 -21.14
C ASP A 44 1.88 -8.66 -22.30
N GLN A 45 2.40 -8.84 -23.52
CA GLN A 45 1.62 -9.21 -24.73
C GLN A 45 1.65 -10.71 -25.01
N CYS A 46 2.68 -11.43 -24.54
CA CYS A 46 2.86 -12.85 -24.78
C CYS A 46 3.34 -13.58 -23.51
N TRP A 47 2.38 -14.08 -22.76
CA TRP A 47 2.67 -14.77 -21.50
C TRP A 47 3.20 -16.18 -21.72
N ASP A 48 4.46 -16.37 -21.37
CA ASP A 48 5.14 -17.64 -21.36
C ASP A 48 5.80 -17.93 -19.99
N LYS A 49 6.53 -19.03 -19.91
CA LYS A 49 7.27 -19.41 -18.70
C LYS A 49 8.36 -18.39 -18.32
N ALA A 50 8.99 -17.75 -19.29
CA ALA A 50 10.06 -16.78 -19.03
C ALA A 50 9.48 -15.49 -18.44
N SER A 51 8.45 -14.93 -19.07
CA SER A 51 7.69 -13.77 -18.58
C SER A 51 7.11 -14.01 -17.18
N GLY A 52 6.52 -15.21 -16.96
CA GLY A 52 5.98 -15.59 -15.67
C GLY A 52 7.04 -15.66 -14.57
N LYS A 53 8.22 -16.21 -14.85
CA LYS A 53 9.35 -16.20 -13.91
C LYS A 53 9.85 -14.80 -13.62
N ALA A 54 10.01 -13.97 -14.64
CA ALA A 54 10.45 -12.58 -14.51
C ALA A 54 9.48 -11.79 -13.62
N LEU A 55 8.16 -11.90 -13.87
CA LEU A 55 7.15 -11.27 -13.03
C LEU A 55 7.20 -11.77 -11.58
N SER A 56 7.41 -13.06 -11.38
CA SER A 56 7.53 -13.67 -10.03
C SER A 56 8.72 -13.10 -9.26
N CYS A 57 9.84 -12.85 -9.93
CA CYS A 57 11.03 -12.24 -9.31
C CYS A 57 10.79 -10.79 -8.85
N LEU A 58 9.87 -10.06 -9.48
CA LEU A 58 9.49 -8.71 -9.10
C LEU A 58 8.50 -8.68 -7.91
N SER A 59 7.91 -9.82 -7.55
CA SER A 59 6.88 -9.86 -6.50
C SER A 59 7.48 -9.83 -5.11
N SER A 60 7.22 -8.78 -4.35
CA SER A 60 7.65 -8.61 -2.95
C SER A 60 6.87 -9.47 -1.96
N THR A 61 5.69 -9.94 -2.35
CA THR A 61 4.68 -10.52 -1.43
C THR A 61 4.34 -11.98 -1.79
N ASN A 62 5.25 -12.69 -2.44
CA ASN A 62 4.99 -14.04 -2.97
C ASN A 62 3.70 -14.11 -3.81
N GLY A 63 3.46 -13.07 -4.62
CA GLY A 63 2.30 -12.96 -5.51
C GLY A 63 1.03 -12.38 -4.86
N SER A 64 1.04 -12.03 -3.58
CA SER A 64 -0.15 -11.42 -2.96
C SER A 64 -0.46 -10.05 -3.55
N GLY A 65 -1.72 -9.84 -3.94
CA GLY A 65 -2.21 -8.58 -4.49
C GLY A 65 -1.65 -8.17 -5.86
N GLY A 66 -0.72 -8.94 -6.43
CA GLY A 66 0.01 -8.53 -7.63
C GLY A 66 0.93 -7.32 -7.38
N VAL A 67 1.45 -7.17 -6.17
CA VAL A 67 2.34 -6.06 -5.80
C VAL A 67 3.76 -6.35 -6.28
N LEU A 68 4.37 -5.42 -7.00
CA LEU A 68 5.69 -5.54 -7.61
C LEU A 68 6.68 -4.52 -7.05
N ASP A 69 7.91 -4.96 -6.78
CA ASP A 69 9.03 -4.15 -6.30
C ASP A 69 9.63 -3.28 -7.41
N ILE A 70 8.82 -2.36 -7.92
CA ILE A 70 9.19 -1.35 -8.92
C ILE A 70 9.07 0.02 -8.25
N PHE A 71 10.21 0.70 -8.00
CA PHE A 71 10.26 1.90 -7.18
C PHE A 71 10.58 3.19 -7.96
N TYR A 72 11.60 3.20 -8.80
CA TYR A 72 12.25 4.42 -9.29
C TYR A 72 12.21 4.70 -10.80
N PRO A 73 11.46 3.99 -11.65
CA PRO A 73 11.36 4.41 -13.05
C PRO A 73 10.86 5.86 -13.16
N ASP A 74 11.41 6.61 -14.10
CA ASP A 74 11.13 8.05 -14.26
C ASP A 74 9.63 8.36 -14.33
N TRP A 75 8.89 7.60 -15.15
CA TRP A 75 7.45 7.75 -15.28
C TRP A 75 6.71 7.59 -13.95
N LYS A 76 7.19 6.67 -13.11
CA LYS A 76 6.58 6.41 -11.79
C LYS A 76 6.94 7.51 -10.79
N MET A 77 8.17 8.03 -10.85
CA MET A 77 8.60 9.16 -10.04
C MET A 77 7.76 10.41 -10.38
N ASP A 78 7.55 10.69 -11.68
CA ASP A 78 6.66 11.77 -12.13
C ASP A 78 5.25 11.63 -11.55
N LEU A 79 4.67 10.43 -11.66
CA LEU A 79 3.33 10.16 -11.18
C LEU A 79 3.25 10.25 -9.65
N SER A 80 4.22 9.70 -8.93
CA SER A 80 4.23 9.71 -7.45
C SER A 80 4.33 11.13 -6.87
N MET A 81 4.93 12.06 -7.61
CA MET A 81 5.08 13.46 -7.19
C MET A 81 4.14 14.41 -7.96
N HIS A 82 3.09 13.87 -8.58
CA HIS A 82 2.16 14.68 -9.39
C HIS A 82 1.52 15.81 -8.55
N PRO A 83 1.60 17.09 -9.01
CA PRO A 83 1.21 18.23 -8.20
C PRO A 83 -0.26 18.23 -7.73
N LYS A 84 -1.19 17.79 -8.58
CA LYS A 84 -2.60 17.68 -8.19
C LYS A 84 -2.79 16.67 -7.07
N PHE A 85 -2.05 15.55 -7.12
CA PHE A 85 -2.14 14.48 -6.14
C PHE A 85 -1.66 14.94 -4.75
N PHE A 86 -0.53 15.64 -4.70
CA PHE A 86 -0.06 16.26 -3.46
C PHE A 86 -1.02 17.33 -2.94
N ALA A 87 -1.56 18.17 -3.82
CA ALA A 87 -2.52 19.21 -3.44
C ALA A 87 -3.79 18.65 -2.80
N MET A 88 -4.30 17.51 -3.30
CA MET A 88 -5.44 16.81 -2.69
C MET A 88 -5.09 16.24 -1.33
N THR A 89 -3.94 15.58 -1.21
CA THR A 89 -3.47 15.05 0.09
C THR A 89 -3.36 16.15 1.14
N ARG A 90 -2.85 17.33 0.78
CA ARG A 90 -2.76 18.48 1.68
C ARG A 90 -4.13 18.94 2.22
N GLN A 91 -5.16 18.94 1.37
CA GLN A 91 -6.51 19.30 1.78
C GLN A 91 -7.06 18.28 2.78
N LEU A 92 -6.86 16.98 2.52
CA LEU A 92 -7.26 15.92 3.44
C LEU A 92 -6.48 15.99 4.78
N TRP A 93 -5.18 16.24 4.75
CA TRP A 93 -4.40 16.45 5.98
C TRP A 93 -4.92 17.63 6.79
N LYS A 94 -5.20 18.75 6.13
CA LYS A 94 -5.73 19.94 6.80
C LYS A 94 -7.06 19.64 7.51
N ALA A 95 -7.94 18.92 6.85
CA ALA A 95 -9.26 18.58 7.39
C ALA A 95 -9.20 17.55 8.51
N ALA A 96 -8.41 16.46 8.32
CA ALA A 96 -8.44 15.31 9.20
C ALA A 96 -7.40 15.36 10.35
N TYR A 97 -6.25 16.02 10.14
CA TYR A 97 -5.10 15.86 11.04
C TYR A 97 -4.45 17.16 11.51
N CYS A 98 -4.85 18.33 10.99
CA CYS A 98 -4.31 19.62 11.48
C CYS A 98 -5.12 20.15 12.63
N HIS A 99 -4.40 20.49 13.70
CA HIS A 99 -4.97 21.17 14.85
C HIS A 99 -4.72 22.68 14.76
N ASP A 100 -5.75 23.46 14.93
CA ASP A 100 -5.65 24.91 15.13
C ASP A 100 -5.46 25.28 16.61
N GLY A 101 -5.03 24.36 17.45
CA GLY A 101 -4.93 24.58 18.88
C GLY A 101 -3.94 23.66 19.59
N GLU A 102 -3.83 23.83 20.88
CA GLU A 102 -3.00 23.02 21.75
C GLU A 102 -3.41 21.56 21.66
N ALA A 103 -2.42 20.64 21.76
CA ALA A 103 -2.67 19.22 21.88
C ALA A 103 -3.58 18.97 23.09
N LYS A 104 -4.87 18.92 22.87
CA LYS A 104 -5.80 18.52 23.91
C LYS A 104 -5.85 17.00 23.91
N GLU A 105 -5.69 16.42 25.07
CA GLU A 105 -5.95 15.00 25.38
C GLU A 105 -7.43 14.64 25.21
N ASP A 106 -8.22 15.50 24.61
CA ASP A 106 -9.65 15.29 24.42
C ASP A 106 -9.88 14.34 23.25
N LEU A 107 -10.00 13.07 23.60
CA LEU A 107 -10.40 11.96 22.75
C LEU A 107 -11.92 11.96 22.46
N SER A 108 -12.60 13.11 22.54
CA SER A 108 -14.00 13.17 22.11
C SER A 108 -14.13 12.71 20.66
N LYS A 109 -15.25 12.03 20.31
CA LYS A 109 -15.50 11.51 18.96
C LYS A 109 -15.34 12.57 17.86
N GLU A 110 -15.61 13.84 18.16
CA GLU A 110 -15.44 14.96 17.23
C GLU A 110 -13.95 15.29 16.92
N ASN A 111 -13.04 14.94 17.84
CA ASN A 111 -11.61 15.24 17.72
C ASN A 111 -10.74 14.03 17.41
N GLN A 112 -11.30 12.82 17.31
CA GLN A 112 -10.55 11.58 17.05
C GLN A 112 -9.67 11.65 15.80
N PHE A 113 -10.13 12.32 14.74
CA PHE A 113 -9.37 12.52 13.53
C PHE A 113 -8.18 13.48 13.68
N LYS A 114 -8.33 14.48 14.54
CA LYS A 114 -7.34 15.57 14.67
C LYS A 114 -6.24 15.27 15.66
N TRP A 115 -6.41 14.22 16.47
CA TRP A 115 -5.40 13.86 17.46
C TRP A 115 -4.36 12.89 16.91
N HIS A 116 -3.09 13.20 17.17
CA HIS A 116 -1.96 12.30 16.97
C HIS A 116 -0.75 12.81 17.79
N PRO A 117 0.16 11.91 18.22
CA PRO A 117 1.27 12.25 19.11
C PRO A 117 2.49 12.85 18.40
N TYR A 118 2.46 13.00 17.07
CA TYR A 118 3.62 13.38 16.28
C TYR A 118 3.83 14.91 16.16
N GLY A 119 3.08 15.70 16.91
CA GLY A 119 3.21 17.14 16.98
C GLY A 119 2.51 17.91 15.83
N LYS A 120 2.45 19.21 15.98
CA LYS A 120 1.87 20.10 14.96
C LYS A 120 2.69 20.06 13.69
N PHE A 121 2.03 20.09 12.54
CA PHE A 121 2.67 20.21 11.24
C PHE A 121 1.93 21.19 10.33
N ASP A 122 2.65 21.74 9.35
CA ASP A 122 2.08 22.57 8.30
C ASP A 122 1.56 21.64 7.18
N PRO A 123 0.26 21.58 6.89
CA PRO A 123 -0.29 20.70 5.86
C PRO A 123 0.22 21.02 4.45
N ASN A 124 0.87 22.18 4.26
CA ASN A 124 1.48 22.55 2.99
C ASN A 124 2.87 21.94 2.77
N LYS A 125 3.42 21.27 3.78
CA LYS A 125 4.75 20.65 3.74
C LYS A 125 4.65 19.15 3.94
N GLY A 126 5.43 18.43 3.18
CA GLY A 126 5.46 16.98 3.29
C GLY A 126 6.43 16.35 2.31
N TYR A 127 6.48 15.05 2.32
CA TYR A 127 7.45 14.27 1.57
C TYR A 127 6.74 13.16 0.81
N VAL A 128 7.23 12.81 -0.38
CA VAL A 128 6.71 11.64 -1.09
C VAL A 128 7.15 10.36 -0.37
N TYR A 129 6.21 9.47 -0.16
CA TYR A 129 6.49 8.09 0.23
C TYR A 129 6.55 7.25 -1.04
N ILE A 130 7.74 6.77 -1.39
CA ILE A 130 7.94 5.95 -2.59
C ILE A 130 7.54 4.52 -2.25
N ASP A 131 6.51 4.05 -2.91
CA ASP A 131 5.95 2.72 -2.73
C ASP A 131 6.04 1.93 -4.05
N ARG A 132 5.42 0.80 -4.14
CA ARG A 132 5.39 -0.20 -5.20
C ARG A 132 4.41 0.14 -6.30
N ILE A 133 4.27 -0.74 -7.27
CA ILE A 133 3.13 -0.76 -8.18
C ILE A 133 2.27 -2.00 -7.93
N GLY A 134 0.99 -1.92 -8.24
CA GLY A 134 0.12 -3.08 -8.35
C GLY A 134 -0.05 -3.45 -9.82
N TYR A 135 0.28 -4.68 -10.18
CA TYR A 135 0.05 -5.28 -11.48
C TYR A 135 -0.64 -6.64 -11.27
N ARG A 136 -1.96 -6.60 -11.13
CA ARG A 136 -2.75 -7.79 -10.79
C ARG A 136 -3.28 -8.43 -12.06
N LEU A 137 -2.83 -9.64 -12.35
CA LEU A 137 -3.30 -10.45 -13.48
C LEU A 137 -4.72 -10.97 -13.24
N PRO A 138 -5.52 -11.16 -14.33
CA PRO A 138 -6.71 -11.99 -14.27
C PRO A 138 -6.43 -13.34 -13.61
N THR A 139 -7.36 -13.83 -12.79
CA THR A 139 -7.16 -15.04 -11.99
C THR A 139 -6.82 -16.24 -12.89
N LYS A 140 -7.58 -16.43 -13.96
CA LYS A 140 -7.36 -17.53 -14.92
C LYS A 140 -5.97 -17.46 -15.55
N LEU A 141 -5.56 -16.30 -16.04
CA LEU A 141 -4.22 -16.09 -16.62
C LEU A 141 -3.11 -16.35 -15.57
N SER A 142 -3.31 -15.88 -14.35
CA SER A 142 -2.37 -16.11 -13.25
C SER A 142 -2.23 -17.61 -12.90
N GLU A 143 -3.30 -18.38 -13.01
CA GLU A 143 -3.28 -19.84 -12.82
C GLU A 143 -2.53 -20.54 -13.96
N GLU A 144 -2.83 -20.20 -15.22
CA GLU A 144 -2.17 -20.74 -16.41
C GLU A 144 -0.65 -20.49 -16.38
N ILE A 145 -0.23 -19.26 -16.09
CA ILE A 145 1.20 -18.92 -15.96
C ILE A 145 1.83 -19.63 -14.75
N GLY A 146 1.12 -19.69 -13.64
CA GLY A 146 1.58 -20.37 -12.43
C GLY A 146 1.86 -21.85 -12.66
N GLU A 147 1.06 -22.54 -13.47
CA GLU A 147 1.28 -23.93 -13.88
C GLU A 147 2.54 -24.07 -14.74
N MET A 148 2.80 -23.14 -15.65
CA MET A 148 4.02 -23.14 -16.48
C MET A 148 5.29 -22.90 -15.67
N VAL A 149 5.22 -22.05 -14.63
CA VAL A 149 6.38 -21.67 -13.80
C VAL A 149 6.67 -22.71 -12.73
N ASN A 150 5.65 -23.27 -12.07
CA ASN A 150 5.78 -24.15 -10.91
C ASN A 150 5.84 -25.64 -11.32
N THR A 151 6.97 -26.07 -11.83
CA THR A 151 7.18 -27.48 -12.25
C THR A 151 7.45 -28.44 -11.08
N SER A 152 7.53 -27.99 -9.83
CA SER A 152 7.87 -28.83 -8.67
C SER A 152 6.66 -29.54 -8.08
N VAL A 153 6.69 -30.86 -8.08
CA VAL A 153 5.66 -31.78 -7.56
C VAL A 153 5.33 -31.55 -6.07
N LYS A 154 6.24 -30.93 -5.31
CA LYS A 154 6.06 -30.69 -3.86
C LYS A 154 5.19 -29.48 -3.52
N LYS A 155 4.90 -28.57 -4.47
CA LYS A 155 4.09 -27.37 -4.24
C LYS A 155 2.69 -27.44 -4.86
N LYS A 156 1.99 -28.56 -4.70
CA LYS A 156 0.62 -28.76 -5.23
C LYS A 156 -0.43 -27.76 -4.73
N LYS A 157 -0.13 -26.88 -3.77
CA LYS A 157 -1.09 -25.94 -3.16
C LYS A 157 -1.07 -24.50 -3.70
N GLN A 158 -0.08 -24.12 -4.48
CA GLN A 158 -0.03 -22.79 -5.11
C GLN A 158 0.16 -22.94 -6.62
N ARG A 159 -0.96 -23.03 -7.35
CA ARG A 159 -0.95 -23.07 -8.81
C ARG A 159 -0.83 -21.67 -9.41
N ALA A 160 -1.58 -20.70 -8.90
CA ALA A 160 -1.59 -19.35 -9.43
C ALA A 160 -0.27 -18.59 -9.16
N LEU A 161 0.20 -17.84 -10.16
CA LEU A 161 1.37 -16.96 -10.02
C LEU A 161 1.12 -15.83 -9.01
N GLN A 162 -0.09 -15.29 -9.02
CA GLN A 162 -0.55 -14.26 -8.11
C GLN A 162 -1.82 -14.69 -7.38
N ARG A 163 -2.03 -14.16 -6.21
CA ARG A 163 -3.19 -14.40 -5.35
C ARG A 163 -3.75 -13.08 -4.83
N SER A 164 -4.93 -13.12 -4.20
CA SER A 164 -5.49 -11.96 -3.53
C SER A 164 -4.60 -11.45 -2.40
N LEU A 165 -4.77 -10.21 -2.05
CA LEU A 165 -4.28 -9.65 -0.80
C LEU A 165 -5.48 -9.56 0.15
N THR A 166 -5.45 -10.37 1.20
CA THR A 166 -6.55 -10.48 2.18
C THR A 166 -6.73 -9.18 2.97
N PRO A 167 -7.90 -8.94 3.54
CA PRO A 167 -8.16 -7.75 4.35
C PRO A 167 -7.12 -7.55 5.46
N HIS A 168 -6.59 -6.36 5.55
CA HIS A 168 -5.51 -6.00 6.46
C HIS A 168 -5.48 -4.49 6.73
N LEU A 169 -4.65 -4.13 7.68
CA LEU A 169 -4.21 -2.76 7.93
C LEU A 169 -2.72 -2.68 7.65
N ASP A 170 -2.27 -1.59 7.05
CA ASP A 170 -0.84 -1.25 6.93
C ASP A 170 -0.36 -0.40 8.12
N CYS A 171 -0.91 -0.68 9.27
CA CYS A 171 -0.47 -0.14 10.55
C CYS A 171 -0.60 -1.21 11.63
N CYS A 172 0.17 -1.05 12.68
CA CYS A 172 0.03 -1.88 13.88
C CYS A 172 -0.75 -1.08 14.93
N PRO A 173 -1.92 -1.56 15.39
CA PRO A 173 -2.71 -0.89 16.43
C PRO A 173 -1.93 -0.57 17.70
N GLU A 174 -0.93 -1.39 18.03
CA GLU A 174 -0.12 -1.21 19.25
C GLU A 174 0.93 -0.09 19.11
N THR A 175 1.33 0.24 17.89
CA THR A 175 2.44 1.18 17.64
C THR A 175 2.06 2.40 16.80
N ILE A 176 0.85 2.45 16.25
CA ILE A 176 0.42 3.52 15.33
C ILE A 176 0.56 4.93 15.90
N TYR A 177 0.36 5.07 17.22
CA TYR A 177 0.49 6.35 17.93
C TYR A 177 1.76 6.44 18.77
N LYS A 178 2.62 5.41 18.75
CA LYS A 178 3.88 5.37 19.47
C LYS A 178 4.84 4.40 18.78
N ASN A 179 6.10 4.75 18.69
CA ASN A 179 7.14 3.88 18.13
C ASN A 179 6.90 3.44 16.66
N ALA A 180 6.08 4.16 15.90
CA ALA A 180 5.96 3.91 14.47
C ALA A 180 7.26 4.34 13.76
N PRO A 181 7.71 3.60 12.73
CA PRO A 181 8.92 3.96 11.97
C PRO A 181 8.70 5.20 11.09
N LYS A 182 7.46 5.47 10.73
CA LYS A 182 6.99 6.63 9.98
C LYS A 182 5.52 6.87 10.30
N TRP A 183 5.05 8.08 10.08
CA TRP A 183 3.64 8.40 10.15
C TRP A 183 3.08 8.72 8.76
N ARG A 184 2.26 7.81 8.24
CA ARG A 184 1.55 7.91 6.96
C ARG A 184 0.05 7.86 7.23
N PRO A 185 -0.58 8.98 7.64
CA PRO A 185 -1.98 8.97 8.07
C PRO A 185 -2.95 8.62 6.93
N ILE A 186 -2.61 8.98 5.70
CA ILE A 186 -3.41 8.71 4.51
C ILE A 186 -2.57 7.90 3.54
N GLN A 187 -3.12 6.78 3.11
CA GLN A 187 -2.61 5.96 2.03
C GLN A 187 -3.32 6.30 0.74
N SER A 188 -2.69 6.02 -0.39
CA SER A 188 -3.29 6.33 -1.66
C SER A 188 -2.64 5.59 -2.83
N PHE A 189 -3.40 5.48 -3.92
CA PHE A 189 -2.90 5.06 -5.23
C PHE A 189 -3.56 5.85 -6.34
N ILE A 190 -2.95 5.83 -7.52
CA ILE A 190 -3.55 6.28 -8.77
C ILE A 190 -3.80 5.07 -9.66
N SER A 191 -5.02 4.93 -10.18
CA SER A 191 -5.37 3.84 -11.08
C SER A 191 -5.04 4.17 -12.53
N LEU A 192 -4.37 3.26 -13.20
CA LEU A 192 -4.08 3.36 -14.64
C LEU A 192 -5.04 2.53 -15.49
N THR A 193 -5.91 1.71 -14.86
CA THR A 193 -6.92 0.89 -15.53
C THR A 193 -8.27 1.05 -14.85
N ASP A 194 -9.34 0.82 -15.58
CA ASP A 194 -10.69 0.76 -15.01
C ASP A 194 -10.84 -0.45 -14.10
N ASN A 195 -11.55 -0.25 -13.00
CA ASN A 195 -11.90 -1.29 -12.05
C ASN A 195 -13.27 -0.98 -11.45
N LEU A 196 -14.32 -1.06 -12.28
CA LEU A 196 -15.66 -0.61 -11.95
C LEU A 196 -16.50 -1.71 -11.30
N GLU A 197 -16.25 -2.96 -11.69
CA GLU A 197 -17.03 -4.11 -11.26
C GLU A 197 -16.34 -4.86 -10.12
N ALA A 198 -17.13 -5.41 -9.21
CA ALA A 198 -16.63 -6.30 -8.17
C ALA A 198 -16.00 -7.56 -8.77
N ASN A 199 -15.07 -8.18 -8.05
CA ASN A 199 -14.32 -9.36 -8.48
C ASN A 199 -13.49 -9.16 -9.76
N THR A 200 -12.98 -7.95 -9.97
CA THR A 200 -12.02 -7.63 -11.05
C THR A 200 -10.64 -7.27 -10.49
N GLY A 201 -10.26 -7.86 -9.36
CA GLY A 201 -8.96 -7.62 -8.71
C GLY A 201 -8.85 -6.27 -8.01
N GLY A 202 -9.99 -5.56 -7.84
CA GLY A 202 -10.08 -4.19 -7.39
C GLY A 202 -9.82 -3.95 -5.92
N PHE A 203 -9.77 -2.67 -5.57
CA PHE A 203 -9.65 -2.21 -4.20
C PHE A 203 -10.96 -2.45 -3.44
N GLU A 204 -10.85 -3.00 -2.24
CA GLU A 204 -11.95 -3.25 -1.32
C GLU A 204 -11.61 -2.60 0.03
N ALA A 205 -12.61 -2.02 0.70
CA ALA A 205 -12.39 -1.32 1.96
C ALA A 205 -13.60 -1.36 2.88
N ALA A 206 -13.36 -1.34 4.20
CA ALA A 206 -14.38 -1.20 5.23
C ALA A 206 -14.58 0.29 5.57
N ARG A 207 -15.47 0.98 4.84
CA ARG A 207 -15.74 2.40 5.05
C ARG A 207 -16.18 2.69 6.48
N GLY A 208 -15.78 3.82 7.02
CA GLY A 208 -16.13 4.30 8.35
C GLY A 208 -15.38 3.62 9.50
N PHE A 209 -14.64 2.54 9.26
CA PHE A 209 -13.98 1.79 10.32
C PHE A 209 -12.93 2.60 11.09
N HIS A 210 -12.31 3.59 10.47
CA HIS A 210 -11.32 4.46 11.13
C HIS A 210 -11.90 5.20 12.36
N LEU A 211 -13.22 5.39 12.42
CA LEU A 211 -13.92 5.99 13.56
C LEU A 211 -14.08 4.99 14.73
N GLU A 212 -13.99 3.69 14.45
CA GLU A 212 -14.13 2.60 15.42
C GLU A 212 -12.75 1.97 15.77
N PHE A 213 -11.71 2.37 15.04
CA PHE A 213 -10.39 1.73 15.12
C PHE A 213 -9.82 1.69 16.53
N ASP A 214 -9.90 2.78 17.28
CA ASP A 214 -9.30 2.87 18.62
C ASP A 214 -9.99 1.92 19.60
N GLU A 215 -11.33 1.86 19.57
CA GLU A 215 -12.10 0.91 20.39
C GLU A 215 -11.80 -0.54 20.01
N TRP A 216 -11.83 -0.86 18.71
CA TRP A 216 -11.50 -2.19 18.22
C TRP A 216 -10.06 -2.58 18.59
N SER A 217 -9.10 -1.67 18.45
CA SER A 217 -7.68 -1.95 18.72
C SER A 217 -7.41 -2.34 20.17
N GLN A 218 -8.18 -1.78 21.11
CA GLN A 218 -8.08 -2.07 22.55
C GLN A 218 -8.75 -3.38 22.95
N HIS A 219 -9.76 -3.82 22.21
CA HIS A 219 -10.61 -4.96 22.55
C HIS A 219 -10.44 -6.15 21.60
N ARG A 220 -9.35 -6.20 20.85
CA ARG A 220 -9.11 -7.28 19.88
C ARG A 220 -9.14 -8.65 20.57
N PRO A 221 -10.05 -9.57 20.17
CA PRO A 221 -10.14 -10.88 20.79
C PRO A 221 -8.90 -11.72 20.45
N PRO A 222 -8.45 -12.60 21.35
CA PRO A 222 -7.37 -13.53 21.05
C PRO A 222 -7.81 -14.58 20.03
N THR A 223 -6.86 -15.14 19.32
CA THR A 223 -7.08 -16.31 18.47
C THR A 223 -7.03 -17.57 19.32
N ILE A 224 -8.02 -18.45 19.18
CA ILE A 224 -8.03 -19.76 19.83
C ILE A 224 -7.43 -20.80 18.88
N SER A 225 -6.28 -21.32 19.24
CA SER A 225 -5.60 -22.39 18.52
C SER A 225 -5.82 -23.71 19.24
N SER A 226 -6.38 -24.71 18.54
CA SER A 226 -6.57 -26.05 19.10
C SER A 226 -5.44 -26.97 18.65
N HIS A 227 -4.68 -27.50 19.58
CA HIS A 227 -3.65 -28.51 19.37
C HIS A 227 -4.17 -29.87 19.78
N LYS A 228 -3.93 -30.88 18.94
CA LYS A 228 -4.23 -32.25 19.27
C LYS A 228 -3.02 -32.88 19.96
N GLU A 229 -3.18 -33.26 21.20
CA GLU A 229 -2.15 -33.92 22.00
C GLU A 229 -1.93 -35.36 21.53
N LYS A 230 -0.80 -35.95 21.93
CA LYS A 230 -0.45 -37.34 21.54
C LYS A 230 -1.44 -38.39 22.06
N ASP A 231 -2.14 -38.07 23.13
CA ASP A 231 -3.18 -38.94 23.76
C ASP A 231 -4.56 -38.77 23.07
N GLY A 232 -4.67 -37.90 22.07
CA GLY A 232 -5.90 -37.62 21.34
C GLY A 232 -6.77 -36.52 21.95
N SER A 233 -6.41 -35.97 23.11
CA SER A 233 -7.06 -34.82 23.71
C SER A 233 -6.82 -33.55 22.87
N LYS A 234 -7.67 -32.54 23.03
CA LYS A 234 -7.49 -31.22 22.41
C LYS A 234 -7.18 -30.20 23.49
N THR A 235 -6.05 -29.53 23.35
CA THR A 235 -5.71 -28.39 24.17
C THR A 235 -5.96 -27.11 23.40
N GLU A 236 -6.71 -26.17 23.96
CA GLU A 236 -6.93 -24.86 23.40
C GLU A 236 -5.96 -23.86 24.02
N VAL A 237 -5.25 -23.14 23.15
CA VAL A 237 -4.31 -22.08 23.54
C VAL A 237 -4.83 -20.77 23.01
N SER A 238 -4.97 -19.79 23.91
CA SER A 238 -5.32 -18.42 23.57
C SER A 238 -4.04 -17.68 23.14
N ILE A 239 -4.02 -17.21 21.89
CA ILE A 239 -2.90 -16.46 21.32
C ILE A 239 -3.34 -15.01 21.19
N PRO A 240 -2.68 -14.06 21.88
CA PRO A 240 -2.97 -12.63 21.70
C PRO A 240 -2.86 -12.20 20.23
N PRO A 241 -3.70 -11.26 19.76
CA PRO A 241 -3.55 -10.72 18.43
C PRO A 241 -2.21 -10.00 18.31
N ALA A 242 -1.51 -10.23 17.19
CA ALA A 242 -0.20 -9.65 16.95
C ALA A 242 -0.11 -9.03 15.57
N CYS A 243 0.76 -8.03 15.44
CA CYS A 243 1.16 -7.45 14.15
C CYS A 243 2.41 -8.16 13.61
N VAL A 244 2.57 -8.12 12.30
CA VAL A 244 3.83 -8.49 11.63
C VAL A 244 4.44 -7.19 11.11
N GLY A 245 5.31 -6.56 11.88
CA GLY A 245 5.77 -5.20 11.62
C GLY A 245 4.61 -4.21 11.66
N GLN A 246 4.37 -3.50 10.56
CA GLN A 246 3.22 -2.59 10.40
C GLN A 246 2.01 -3.29 9.75
N TYR A 247 2.08 -4.58 9.47
CA TYR A 247 0.98 -5.33 8.86
C TYR A 247 0.13 -6.01 9.91
N THR A 248 -1.17 -5.79 9.84
CA THR A 248 -2.15 -6.41 10.74
C THR A 248 -3.24 -7.09 9.92
N HIS A 249 -3.33 -8.41 10.05
CA HIS A 249 -4.42 -9.17 9.44
C HIS A 249 -5.77 -8.86 10.08
N ILE A 250 -6.79 -8.67 9.25
CA ILE A 250 -8.19 -8.79 9.66
C ILE A 250 -8.54 -10.28 9.60
N ARG A 251 -8.89 -10.86 10.73
CA ARG A 251 -9.02 -12.30 10.90
C ARG A 251 -10.44 -12.76 10.56
N PRO A 252 -10.62 -13.78 9.72
CA PRO A 252 -11.94 -14.16 9.19
C PRO A 252 -12.96 -14.62 10.26
N LYS A 253 -12.49 -15.09 11.40
CA LYS A 253 -13.37 -15.58 12.48
C LYS A 253 -13.61 -14.51 13.56
N GLU A 254 -12.49 -14.00 14.08
CA GLU A 254 -12.48 -13.07 15.22
C GLU A 254 -12.94 -11.67 14.83
N ASP A 255 -12.64 -11.26 13.59
CA ASP A 255 -12.96 -9.93 13.06
C ASP A 255 -14.03 -10.02 11.95
N ARG A 256 -14.97 -10.95 12.08
CA ARG A 256 -15.99 -11.27 11.06
C ARG A 256 -16.82 -10.06 10.63
N GLU A 257 -17.22 -9.23 11.56
CA GLU A 257 -18.03 -8.04 11.28
C GLU A 257 -17.28 -7.03 10.40
N ILE A 258 -15.94 -6.94 10.57
CA ILE A 258 -15.10 -6.11 9.72
C ILE A 258 -14.97 -6.74 8.33
N MET A 259 -14.76 -8.05 8.26
CA MET A 259 -14.66 -8.78 6.99
C MET A 259 -15.88 -8.58 6.10
N ASP A 260 -17.08 -8.60 6.70
CA ASP A 260 -18.34 -8.45 5.98
C ASP A 260 -18.57 -6.99 5.49
N ARG A 261 -17.81 -6.02 6.00
CA ARG A 261 -17.82 -4.60 5.58
C ARG A 261 -16.78 -4.26 4.51
N VAL A 262 -15.81 -5.14 4.25
CA VAL A 262 -14.81 -4.94 3.20
C VAL A 262 -15.46 -5.19 1.85
N VAL A 263 -15.84 -4.13 1.18
CA VAL A 263 -16.59 -4.17 -0.08
C VAL A 263 -15.84 -3.44 -1.20
N HIS A 264 -16.14 -3.80 -2.43
CA HIS A 264 -15.55 -3.21 -3.62
C HIS A 264 -15.79 -1.69 -3.71
N ILE A 265 -14.75 -0.98 -4.09
CA ILE A 265 -14.76 0.45 -4.37
C ILE A 265 -14.52 0.64 -5.88
N PRO A 266 -15.53 1.07 -6.66
CA PRO A 266 -15.35 1.32 -8.09
C PRO A 266 -14.34 2.43 -8.36
N VAL A 267 -13.40 2.19 -9.27
CA VAL A 267 -12.33 3.14 -9.63
C VAL A 267 -12.13 3.17 -11.13
N LYS A 268 -12.23 4.35 -11.75
CA LYS A 268 -11.89 4.59 -13.17
C LYS A 268 -10.39 4.81 -13.33
N ALA A 269 -9.87 4.52 -14.50
CA ALA A 269 -8.53 4.93 -14.91
C ALA A 269 -8.37 6.46 -14.78
N GLY A 270 -7.20 6.90 -14.36
CA GLY A 270 -6.91 8.31 -14.08
C GLY A 270 -7.46 8.85 -12.77
N SER A 271 -8.12 8.01 -11.96
CA SER A 271 -8.61 8.38 -10.63
C SER A 271 -7.56 8.14 -9.55
N ALA A 272 -7.58 8.99 -8.51
CA ALA A 272 -6.84 8.76 -7.27
C ALA A 272 -7.78 8.22 -6.19
N VAL A 273 -7.28 7.26 -5.43
CA VAL A 273 -7.97 6.72 -4.24
C VAL A 273 -7.16 7.09 -3.01
N PHE A 274 -7.84 7.62 -2.01
CA PHE A 274 -7.27 7.96 -0.71
C PHE A 274 -8.00 7.18 0.37
N TRP A 275 -7.27 6.66 1.35
CA TRP A 275 -7.88 6.08 2.54
C TRP A 275 -7.07 6.36 3.79
N ASP A 276 -7.76 6.51 4.90
CA ASP A 276 -7.14 6.60 6.22
C ASP A 276 -6.39 5.29 6.50
N ASN A 277 -5.19 5.36 7.06
CA ASN A 277 -4.37 4.16 7.29
C ASN A 277 -4.97 3.17 8.31
N ARG A 278 -6.03 3.58 9.01
CA ARG A 278 -6.80 2.74 9.92
C ARG A 278 -7.97 2.03 9.24
N ILE A 279 -8.15 2.18 7.93
CA ILE A 279 -9.18 1.48 7.16
C ILE A 279 -8.69 0.08 6.77
N PRO A 280 -9.37 -1.00 7.20
CA PRO A 280 -9.17 -2.33 6.66
C PRO A 280 -9.44 -2.36 5.17
N HIS A 281 -8.47 -2.86 4.41
CA HIS A 281 -8.55 -2.88 2.96
C HIS A 281 -7.94 -4.15 2.37
N ALA A 282 -8.27 -4.42 1.12
CA ALA A 282 -7.84 -5.58 0.37
C ALA A 282 -7.75 -5.28 -1.12
N ASN A 283 -7.20 -6.23 -1.87
CA ASN A 283 -7.50 -6.39 -3.28
C ASN A 283 -8.44 -7.60 -3.44
N SER A 284 -9.46 -7.47 -4.28
CA SER A 284 -10.47 -8.50 -4.49
C SER A 284 -9.87 -9.90 -4.65
N TYR A 285 -10.52 -10.90 -4.07
CA TYR A 285 -10.06 -12.28 -4.12
C TYR A 285 -9.92 -12.78 -5.57
N ASN A 286 -10.93 -12.52 -6.38
CA ASN A 286 -10.96 -12.89 -7.78
C ASN A 286 -10.62 -11.67 -8.68
N HIS A 287 -10.05 -11.98 -9.83
CA HIS A 287 -9.93 -11.04 -10.94
C HIS A 287 -10.47 -11.71 -12.19
N ASN A 288 -11.78 -11.48 -12.44
CA ASN A 288 -12.52 -12.07 -13.56
C ASN A 288 -12.50 -11.20 -14.82
N GLY A 289 -11.79 -10.06 -14.78
CA GLY A 289 -11.59 -9.21 -15.95
C GLY A 289 -10.59 -9.81 -16.94
N ASP A 290 -10.49 -9.18 -18.12
CA ASP A 290 -9.67 -9.67 -19.22
C ASP A 290 -8.26 -9.05 -19.28
N HIS A 291 -8.05 -7.94 -18.56
CA HIS A 291 -6.80 -7.18 -18.59
C HIS A 291 -6.22 -7.02 -17.18
N PRO A 292 -4.89 -6.90 -17.04
CA PRO A 292 -4.29 -6.63 -15.74
C PRO A 292 -4.82 -5.34 -15.12
N ARG A 293 -5.08 -5.36 -13.80
CA ARG A 293 -5.30 -4.14 -13.04
C ARG A 293 -3.95 -3.49 -12.73
N ILE A 294 -3.78 -2.22 -13.11
CA ILE A 294 -2.55 -1.48 -12.92
C ILE A 294 -2.82 -0.26 -12.03
N VAL A 295 -2.10 -0.18 -10.90
CA VAL A 295 -2.14 0.96 -10.00
C VAL A 295 -0.73 1.34 -9.57
N VAL A 296 -0.53 2.62 -9.28
CA VAL A 296 0.71 3.12 -8.68
C VAL A 296 0.40 3.52 -7.25
N TYR A 297 0.94 2.77 -6.29
CA TYR A 297 0.88 3.16 -4.89
C TYR A 297 1.82 4.35 -4.69
N ALA A 298 1.26 5.44 -4.24
CA ALA A 298 1.97 6.66 -3.91
C ALA A 298 1.23 7.34 -2.77
N SER A 299 1.97 7.84 -1.81
CA SER A 299 1.43 8.54 -0.65
C SER A 299 2.36 9.67 -0.29
N PHE A 300 1.93 10.50 0.65
CA PHE A 300 2.79 11.53 1.19
C PHE A 300 2.85 11.44 2.72
N LEU A 301 3.96 11.88 3.25
CA LEU A 301 4.23 11.92 4.68
C LEU A 301 4.20 13.38 5.13
N PRO A 302 3.43 13.75 6.18
CA PRO A 302 3.47 15.08 6.77
C PRO A 302 4.87 15.45 7.27
N ASP A 303 5.21 16.74 7.25
CA ASP A 303 6.51 17.24 7.72
C ASP A 303 6.57 17.25 9.26
N VAL A 304 6.73 16.07 9.85
CA VAL A 304 7.03 15.85 11.28
C VAL A 304 8.42 15.24 11.46
N GLU A 305 9.00 15.36 12.65
CA GLU A 305 10.39 14.91 12.90
C GLU A 305 10.60 13.43 12.59
N LEU A 306 9.64 12.59 12.94
CA LEU A 306 9.66 11.16 12.62
C LEU A 306 9.84 10.92 11.11
N ASN A 307 9.06 11.63 10.31
CA ASN A 307 9.06 11.47 8.86
C ASN A 307 10.33 12.04 8.21
N ARG A 308 10.91 13.11 8.76
CA ARG A 308 12.19 13.66 8.27
C ARG A 308 13.32 12.64 8.37
N SER A 309 13.34 11.83 9.43
CA SER A 309 14.32 10.74 9.58
C SER A 309 14.11 9.66 8.52
N TYR A 310 12.87 9.24 8.29
CA TYR A 310 12.52 8.28 7.24
C TYR A 310 12.95 8.77 5.86
N ILE A 311 12.67 10.03 5.51
CA ILE A 311 12.96 10.61 4.21
C ILE A 311 14.47 10.71 3.95
N ARG A 312 15.29 11.01 4.95
CA ARG A 312 16.76 10.98 4.80
C ARG A 312 17.24 9.61 4.33
N ASN A 313 16.70 8.53 4.92
CA ASN A 313 17.03 7.16 4.52
C ASN A 313 16.48 6.82 3.12
N GLN A 314 15.25 7.22 2.80
CA GLN A 314 14.67 7.03 1.47
C GLN A 314 15.52 7.74 0.39
N LEU A 315 15.94 8.98 0.64
CA LEU A 315 16.79 9.73 -0.28
C LEU A 315 18.17 9.06 -0.46
N ALA A 316 18.77 8.53 0.62
CA ALA A 316 20.02 7.79 0.55
C ALA A 316 19.86 6.52 -0.31
N ASN A 317 18.80 5.76 -0.10
CA ASN A 317 18.50 4.56 -0.89
C ASN A 317 18.24 4.88 -2.37
N TRP A 318 17.47 5.96 -2.64
CA TRP A 318 17.25 6.41 -4.02
C TRP A 318 18.57 6.70 -4.76
N LYS A 319 19.51 7.39 -4.11
CA LYS A 319 20.82 7.71 -4.72
C LYS A 319 21.62 6.48 -5.16
N ILE A 320 21.46 5.37 -4.50
CA ILE A 320 22.11 4.09 -4.81
C ILE A 320 21.16 3.07 -5.41
N GLN A 321 19.96 3.50 -5.83
CA GLN A 321 18.92 2.67 -6.46
C GLN A 321 18.50 1.42 -5.64
N ARG A 322 18.69 1.47 -4.33
CA ARG A 322 18.16 0.44 -3.42
C ARG A 322 16.69 0.68 -3.13
N PRO A 323 15.88 -0.37 -2.92
CA PRO A 323 14.50 -0.21 -2.46
C PRO A 323 14.43 0.68 -1.21
N PRO A 324 13.36 1.47 -1.05
CA PRO A 324 13.12 2.18 0.20
C PRO A 324 13.13 1.20 1.38
N THR A 325 13.74 1.60 2.49
CA THR A 325 13.76 0.76 3.69
C THR A 325 12.35 0.74 4.27
N ASP A 326 11.62 -0.32 4.01
CA ASP A 326 10.34 -0.56 4.65
C ASP A 326 10.47 -1.76 5.59
N THR A 327 9.82 -1.71 6.74
CA THR A 327 9.80 -2.77 7.75
C THR A 327 9.15 -4.08 7.26
N TRP A 328 8.63 -4.09 6.02
CA TRP A 328 8.10 -5.25 5.31
C TRP A 328 9.17 -6.15 4.66
N ILE A 329 10.32 -5.60 4.32
CA ILE A 329 11.45 -6.40 3.88
C ILE A 329 11.91 -7.11 5.13
N ASN A 330 11.67 -8.42 5.19
CA ASN A 330 12.11 -9.26 6.28
C ASN A 330 13.52 -8.86 6.68
N VAL A 331 13.65 -8.21 7.80
CA VAL A 331 14.87 -8.27 8.56
C VAL A 331 14.90 -9.72 9.00
N GLY A 332 15.54 -10.57 8.21
CA GLY A 332 15.86 -11.92 8.63
C GLY A 332 16.51 -11.79 10.02
N GLU A 333 16.26 -12.73 10.89
CA GLU A 333 16.74 -12.72 12.28
C GLU A 333 18.27 -12.54 12.40
N ASN A 334 18.97 -12.44 11.29
CA ASN A 334 20.41 -12.15 11.15
C ASN A 334 20.54 -10.85 10.34
N GLY A 335 20.78 -9.75 11.04
CA GLY A 335 20.94 -8.39 10.51
C GLY A 335 22.12 -8.14 9.56
N ASP A 336 22.64 -9.14 8.84
CA ASP A 336 23.87 -9.06 8.06
C ASP A 336 23.79 -9.47 6.59
N ASP A 337 22.61 -9.82 6.05
CA ASP A 337 22.52 -10.21 4.64
C ASP A 337 21.80 -9.16 3.77
N ALA A 338 22.42 -7.98 3.61
CA ALA A 338 22.23 -7.21 2.40
C ALA A 338 23.08 -7.89 1.31
N PRO A 339 22.53 -8.25 0.13
CA PRO A 339 23.34 -8.82 -0.92
C PRO A 339 24.41 -7.82 -1.38
N ASP A 340 25.65 -8.16 -1.15
CA ASP A 340 26.85 -7.36 -1.50
C ASP A 340 27.14 -7.26 -3.00
N GLU A 341 26.27 -7.75 -3.88
CA GLU A 341 26.51 -7.76 -5.32
C GLU A 341 25.33 -7.24 -6.13
N ILE A 342 25.16 -5.91 -6.15
CA ILE A 342 24.63 -5.23 -7.33
C ILE A 342 25.67 -4.22 -7.77
N ASN A 343 26.72 -4.72 -8.41
CA ASN A 343 27.77 -3.95 -9.05
C ASN A 343 27.34 -3.51 -10.45
N ASP A 344 26.28 -2.75 -10.59
CA ASP A 344 26.06 -1.83 -11.73
C ASP A 344 24.98 -0.80 -11.37
N ILE A 345 25.26 -0.04 -10.32
CA ILE A 345 24.36 1.02 -9.87
C ILE A 345 24.56 2.20 -10.80
N ARG A 346 23.77 2.31 -11.86
CA ARG A 346 23.63 3.55 -12.60
C ARG A 346 23.05 4.59 -11.66
N ALA A 347 23.81 5.65 -11.40
CA ALA A 347 23.27 6.81 -10.71
C ALA A 347 21.98 7.24 -11.44
N SER A 348 20.90 7.46 -10.69
CA SER A 348 19.67 7.92 -11.30
C SER A 348 19.88 9.25 -12.01
N THR A 349 19.51 9.31 -13.27
CA THR A 349 19.54 10.54 -14.10
C THR A 349 18.26 11.34 -14.01
N TYR A 350 17.31 10.91 -13.15
CA TYR A 350 16.02 11.58 -13.02
C TYR A 350 16.19 13.02 -12.50
N GLU A 351 15.67 13.98 -13.28
CA GLU A 351 15.70 15.39 -12.94
C GLU A 351 14.41 15.82 -12.25
N PHE A 352 14.53 16.18 -10.99
CA PHE A 352 13.39 16.62 -10.20
C PHE A 352 12.98 18.06 -10.50
N ALA A 353 11.69 18.28 -10.77
CA ALA A 353 11.10 19.60 -10.72
C ALA A 353 11.21 20.19 -9.29
N ARG A 354 11.04 21.52 -9.14
CA ARG A 354 11.17 22.20 -7.85
C ARG A 354 10.33 21.58 -6.72
N LEU A 355 9.08 21.21 -7.02
CA LEU A 355 8.24 20.51 -6.05
C LEU A 355 8.79 19.13 -5.69
N GLY A 356 9.21 18.35 -6.69
CA GLY A 356 9.77 17.03 -6.50
C GLY A 356 11.02 17.04 -5.60
N ARG A 357 11.90 18.05 -5.75
CA ARG A 357 13.07 18.20 -4.88
C ARG A 357 12.69 18.40 -3.41
N LYS A 358 11.63 19.21 -3.14
CA LYS A 358 11.09 19.38 -1.79
C LYS A 358 10.45 18.09 -1.27
N LEU A 359 9.65 17.43 -2.09
CA LEU A 359 8.99 16.17 -1.74
C LEU A 359 9.98 15.05 -1.45
N MET A 360 11.14 15.04 -2.10
CA MET A 360 12.25 14.10 -1.84
C MET A 360 13.14 14.52 -0.66
N GLY A 361 12.89 15.67 -0.03
CA GLY A 361 13.72 16.18 1.05
C GLY A 361 15.11 16.68 0.62
N MET A 362 15.29 17.01 -0.67
CA MET A 362 16.52 17.56 -1.21
C MET A 362 16.65 19.06 -0.92
N ASP A 363 15.52 19.76 -0.98
CA ASP A 363 15.41 21.17 -0.70
C ASP A 363 14.50 21.42 0.52
N PRO A 364 14.75 22.46 1.32
CA PRO A 364 13.87 22.81 2.44
C PRO A 364 12.50 23.30 1.92
N TRP A 365 11.49 23.13 2.74
CA TRP A 365 10.16 23.67 2.51
C TRP A 365 10.08 25.16 2.79
#